data_6fbb2af73d3497e0f481b77c40f8b646
#
_entry.id   6fbb2af73d3497e0f481b77c40f8b646
#
_cell.length_a   1.000
_cell.length_b   1.000
_cell.length_c   1.000
_cell.angle_alpha   90.00
_cell.angle_beta   90.00
_cell.angle_gamma   90.00
#
_symmetry.space_group_name_H-M   'P 1'
#
loop_
_entity.id
_entity.type
_entity.pdbx_description
1 polymer ?
#
loop_
_entity_poly.entity_id
_entity_poly.type
_entity_poly.pdbx_seq_one_letter_code
_entity_poly.pdbx_strand_id
1 'polypeptide(L)'
;DLYSDFNIGDELRTNADALKERKDWLGTEKERLNKMIAEDCDGIVTGLYEYWACYQPSFPQKTTFIPFPIHTYPQYSNISDDIPKKIKLFIGISKSRSEYKGTDIMLKAAQAIAQKYPDQVELRMAEGVPFAEYVEMMNGSDAILDQLYSYTPSMNPLEAMARGIICIGGGEPENYEIIHEDHLRPIINVLPYYESVYQALEHLVLHPELIPLLKRQSIEYISKHHDYIKVAKRYEAFYLLCPSSGPSGTT
;
A
#
# COMPACT_ATOMS: atom_id res chain seq x y z
N ASP A 1 -15.45 10.51 -5.01
CA ASP A 1 -15.39 9.04 -5.13
C ASP A 1 -14.03 8.63 -5.67
N LEU A 2 -13.17 8.21 -4.77
CA LEU A 2 -11.77 7.88 -5.03
C LEU A 2 -11.58 6.89 -6.17
N TYR A 3 -12.39 5.88 -6.23
CA TYR A 3 -12.20 4.75 -7.13
C TYR A 3 -12.83 4.94 -8.51
N SER A 4 -13.91 5.70 -8.62
CA SER A 4 -14.50 6.00 -9.93
C SER A 4 -13.72 7.06 -10.68
N ASP A 5 -13.14 8.04 -9.96
CA ASP A 5 -12.38 9.13 -10.58
C ASP A 5 -11.00 8.67 -11.06
N PHE A 6 -10.40 7.68 -10.40
CA PHE A 6 -9.15 7.06 -10.82
C PHE A 6 -9.30 5.93 -11.82
N ASN A 7 -10.51 5.59 -12.20
CA ASN A 7 -10.78 4.55 -13.19
C ASN A 7 -10.16 3.18 -12.85
N ILE A 8 -9.92 2.94 -11.56
CA ILE A 8 -9.37 1.68 -11.06
C ILE A 8 -10.41 0.59 -11.25
N GLY A 9 -10.29 -0.15 -12.33
CA GLY A 9 -11.07 -1.32 -12.67
C GLY A 9 -12.57 -1.09 -12.83
N ASP A 10 -13.11 -1.48 -13.96
CA ASP A 10 -14.57 -1.51 -14.17
C ASP A 10 -15.28 -2.41 -13.13
N GLU A 11 -14.56 -3.34 -12.54
CA GLU A 11 -15.03 -4.26 -11.50
C GLU A 11 -15.43 -3.56 -10.20
N LEU A 12 -14.74 -2.50 -9.77
CA LEU A 12 -15.15 -1.68 -8.62
C LEU A 12 -16.43 -0.91 -8.86
N ARG A 13 -16.71 -0.52 -10.08
CA ARG A 13 -17.98 0.17 -10.42
C ARG A 13 -19.18 -0.72 -10.26
N THR A 14 -18.99 -2.03 -10.36
CA THR A 14 -20.04 -3.06 -10.22
C THR A 14 -19.97 -3.80 -8.88
N ASN A 15 -18.88 -3.65 -8.11
CA ASN A 15 -18.73 -4.30 -6.82
C ASN A 15 -19.73 -3.75 -5.80
N ALA A 16 -20.59 -4.63 -5.26
CA ALA A 16 -21.67 -4.24 -4.36
C ALA A 16 -21.19 -3.61 -3.05
N ASP A 17 -20.04 -4.05 -2.52
CA ASP A 17 -19.48 -3.52 -1.28
C ASP A 17 -18.86 -2.13 -1.48
N ALA A 18 -18.16 -1.89 -2.58
CA ALA A 18 -17.66 -0.58 -2.95
C ALA A 18 -18.81 0.42 -3.19
N LEU A 19 -19.87 0.00 -3.87
CA LEU A 19 -21.09 0.80 -4.08
C LEU A 19 -21.82 1.10 -2.77
N LYS A 20 -21.81 0.17 -1.83
CA LYS A 20 -22.37 0.36 -0.49
C LYS A 20 -21.57 1.37 0.30
N GLU A 21 -20.24 1.26 0.37
CA GLU A 21 -19.38 2.24 1.05
C GLU A 21 -19.55 3.64 0.47
N ARG A 22 -19.66 3.76 -0.85
CA ARG A 22 -19.95 5.04 -1.50
C ARG A 22 -21.28 5.65 -1.03
N LYS A 23 -22.35 4.85 -0.95
CA LYS A 23 -23.66 5.30 -0.46
C LYS A 23 -23.64 5.65 1.03
N ASP A 24 -22.83 4.94 1.82
CA ASP A 24 -22.67 5.20 3.25
C ASP A 24 -21.82 6.46 3.54
N TRP A 25 -21.20 7.04 2.52
CA TRP A 25 -20.40 8.26 2.61
C TRP A 25 -21.05 9.47 1.95
N LEU A 26 -21.34 9.39 0.65
CA LEU A 26 -21.84 10.51 -0.13
C LEU A 26 -23.24 10.94 0.30
N GLY A 27 -23.46 12.23 0.45
CA GLY A 27 -24.71 12.83 0.90
C GLY A 27 -25.01 12.62 2.39
N THR A 28 -24.05 12.14 3.17
CA THR A 28 -24.21 11.86 4.61
C THR A 28 -23.53 12.92 5.49
N GLU A 29 -23.81 12.85 6.81
CA GLU A 29 -23.10 13.65 7.81
C GLU A 29 -21.59 13.44 7.82
N LYS A 30 -21.12 12.25 7.42
CA LYS A 30 -19.67 11.96 7.32
C LYS A 30 -19.02 12.84 6.26
N GLU A 31 -19.62 12.94 5.09
CA GLU A 31 -19.13 13.82 4.02
C GLU A 31 -19.17 15.29 4.45
N ARG A 32 -20.30 15.73 5.03
CA ARG A 32 -20.44 17.10 5.51
C ARG A 32 -19.38 17.49 6.54
N LEU A 33 -19.15 16.62 7.53
CA LEU A 33 -18.12 16.84 8.55
C LEU A 33 -16.71 16.83 7.96
N ASN A 34 -16.43 15.95 7.03
CA ASN A 34 -15.13 15.89 6.35
C ASN A 34 -14.84 17.20 5.59
N LYS A 35 -15.82 17.70 4.84
CA LYS A 35 -15.70 18.98 4.13
C LYS A 35 -15.49 20.14 5.09
N MET A 36 -16.28 20.24 6.14
CA MET A 36 -16.17 21.28 7.16
C MET A 36 -14.78 21.26 7.83
N ILE A 37 -14.29 20.09 8.24
CA ILE A 37 -12.96 19.95 8.83
C ILE A 37 -11.89 20.36 7.82
N ALA A 38 -12.02 19.94 6.57
CA ALA A 38 -11.06 20.30 5.52
C ALA A 38 -11.06 21.81 5.21
N GLU A 39 -12.19 22.48 5.33
CA GLU A 39 -12.31 23.94 5.17
C GLU A 39 -11.67 24.71 6.34
N ASP A 40 -11.92 24.27 7.57
CA ASP A 40 -11.57 24.99 8.81
C ASP A 40 -10.17 24.68 9.35
N CYS A 41 -9.56 23.52 9.01
CA CYS A 41 -8.25 23.15 9.51
C CYS A 41 -7.11 24.01 8.92
N ASP A 42 -6.03 24.20 9.69
CA ASP A 42 -4.85 24.96 9.27
C ASP A 42 -4.02 24.24 8.20
N GLY A 43 -4.09 22.90 8.15
CA GLY A 43 -3.37 22.12 7.16
C GLY A 43 -3.88 20.68 7.05
N ILE A 44 -3.65 20.06 5.90
CA ILE A 44 -4.06 18.70 5.58
C ILE A 44 -2.82 17.88 5.23
N VAL A 45 -2.59 16.78 5.95
CA VAL A 45 -1.56 15.81 5.62
C VAL A 45 -2.19 14.56 5.04
N THR A 46 -1.68 14.11 3.92
CA THR A 46 -2.10 12.87 3.25
C THR A 46 -0.92 11.90 3.15
N GLY A 47 -1.16 10.63 3.46
CA GLY A 47 -0.11 9.60 3.47
C GLY A 47 -0.16 8.62 2.30
N LEU A 48 -1.20 8.69 1.48
CA LEU A 48 -1.39 7.93 0.25
C LEU A 48 -1.72 8.87 -0.89
N TYR A 49 -1.29 8.53 -2.11
CA TYR A 49 -1.59 9.31 -3.31
C TYR A 49 -3.10 9.50 -3.49
N GLU A 50 -3.88 8.46 -3.23
CA GLU A 50 -5.35 8.49 -3.35
C GLU A 50 -5.97 9.59 -2.49
N TYR A 51 -5.48 9.77 -1.26
CA TYR A 51 -5.96 10.85 -0.39
C TYR A 51 -5.46 12.21 -0.87
N TRP A 52 -4.19 12.29 -1.30
CA TRP A 52 -3.63 13.54 -1.82
C TRP A 52 -4.43 14.03 -3.03
N ALA A 53 -4.74 13.15 -3.96
CA ALA A 53 -5.50 13.47 -5.16
C ALA A 53 -6.95 13.92 -4.86
N CYS A 54 -7.50 13.54 -3.71
CA CYS A 54 -8.82 14.03 -3.28
C CYS A 54 -8.80 15.42 -2.67
N TYR A 55 -7.78 15.73 -1.88
CA TYR A 55 -7.74 17.02 -1.15
C TYR A 55 -6.99 18.11 -1.89
N GLN A 56 -5.90 17.79 -2.56
CA GLN A 56 -5.04 18.77 -3.21
C GLN A 56 -5.77 19.66 -4.23
N PRO A 57 -6.66 19.16 -5.10
CA PRO A 57 -7.35 20.03 -6.06
C PRO A 57 -8.26 21.08 -5.42
N SER A 58 -8.85 20.75 -4.25
CA SER A 58 -9.75 21.66 -3.53
C SER A 58 -9.00 22.54 -2.52
N PHE A 59 -7.89 22.08 -1.98
CA PHE A 59 -7.13 22.74 -0.92
C PHE A 59 -5.63 22.79 -1.21
N PRO A 60 -5.19 23.32 -2.38
CA PRO A 60 -3.79 23.23 -2.83
C PRO A 60 -2.81 23.93 -1.90
N GLN A 61 -3.24 24.97 -1.18
CA GLN A 61 -2.37 25.80 -0.33
C GLN A 61 -2.11 25.17 1.05
N LYS A 62 -2.91 24.19 1.47
CA LYS A 62 -2.80 23.57 2.79
C LYS A 62 -2.68 22.04 2.78
N THR A 63 -2.69 21.42 1.60
CA THR A 63 -2.50 19.97 1.46
C THR A 63 -1.04 19.63 1.23
N THR A 64 -0.49 18.80 2.09
CA THR A 64 0.90 18.31 2.02
C THR A 64 0.91 16.78 2.02
N PHE A 65 1.73 16.20 1.14
CA PHE A 65 1.98 14.76 1.16
C PHE A 65 3.12 14.43 2.11
N ILE A 66 2.84 13.61 3.12
CA ILE A 66 3.84 13.02 4.02
C ILE A 66 3.58 11.52 4.09
N PRO A 67 4.48 10.66 3.60
CA PRO A 67 4.24 9.22 3.54
C PRO A 67 4.10 8.61 4.94
N PHE A 68 3.53 7.42 5.03
CA PHE A 68 3.39 6.71 6.30
C PHE A 68 4.75 6.40 6.92
N PRO A 69 4.90 6.60 8.25
CA PRO A 69 6.10 6.23 8.98
C PRO A 69 6.16 4.71 9.20
N ILE A 70 7.29 4.09 8.89
CA ILE A 70 7.54 2.67 9.11
C ILE A 70 8.80 2.51 9.93
N HIS A 71 8.78 1.57 10.87
CA HIS A 71 9.96 1.20 11.62
C HIS A 71 10.95 0.46 10.71
N THR A 72 12.21 0.85 10.75
CA THR A 72 13.28 0.14 10.04
C THR A 72 13.89 -0.93 10.93
N TYR A 73 14.23 -2.07 10.33
CA TYR A 73 14.72 -3.25 11.06
C TYR A 73 16.14 -3.61 10.65
N PRO A 74 17.18 -3.21 11.42
CA PRO A 74 18.57 -3.48 11.07
C PRO A 74 18.89 -4.97 10.83
N GLN A 75 18.19 -5.87 11.50
CA GLN A 75 18.37 -7.33 11.33
C GLN A 75 18.00 -7.83 9.93
N TYR A 76 17.20 -7.09 9.17
CA TYR A 76 16.83 -7.43 7.80
C TYR A 76 17.65 -6.68 6.73
N SER A 77 18.63 -5.83 7.13
CA SER A 77 19.42 -5.05 6.17
C SER A 77 20.33 -5.90 5.26
N ASN A 78 20.69 -7.10 5.71
CA ASN A 78 21.56 -8.00 4.97
C ASN A 78 20.75 -9.07 4.23
N ILE A 79 20.32 -8.75 3.03
CA ILE A 79 19.67 -9.70 2.13
C ILE A 79 20.74 -10.53 1.43
N SER A 80 20.63 -11.87 1.54
CA SER A 80 21.49 -12.79 0.80
C SER A 80 21.23 -12.65 -0.70
N ASP A 81 22.28 -12.88 -1.50
CA ASP A 81 22.17 -13.00 -2.97
C ASP A 81 21.66 -14.39 -3.42
N ASP A 82 21.39 -15.28 -2.47
CA ASP A 82 20.91 -16.62 -2.78
C ASP A 82 19.52 -16.58 -3.43
N ILE A 83 19.41 -17.28 -4.55
CA ILE A 83 18.12 -17.48 -5.23
C ILE A 83 17.31 -18.51 -4.43
N PRO A 84 16.07 -18.21 -4.01
CA PRO A 84 15.28 -19.17 -3.26
C PRO A 84 14.94 -20.41 -4.11
N LYS A 85 15.14 -21.59 -3.54
CA LYS A 85 14.75 -22.85 -4.20
C LYS A 85 13.23 -22.98 -4.31
N LYS A 86 12.51 -22.38 -3.38
CA LYS A 86 11.05 -22.37 -3.33
C LYS A 86 10.59 -20.96 -2.91
N ILE A 87 9.83 -20.31 -3.77
CA ILE A 87 9.33 -18.96 -3.54
C ILE A 87 8.15 -19.02 -2.58
N LYS A 88 8.22 -18.27 -1.50
CA LYS A 88 7.20 -18.20 -0.45
C LYS A 88 6.33 -16.98 -0.66
N LEU A 89 5.14 -17.19 -1.20
CA LEU A 89 4.12 -16.16 -1.38
C LEU A 89 3.24 -16.07 -0.13
N PHE A 90 3.01 -14.88 0.38
CA PHE A 90 2.15 -14.65 1.53
C PHE A 90 0.94 -13.80 1.13
N ILE A 91 -0.23 -14.15 1.65
CA ILE A 91 -1.45 -13.36 1.48
C ILE A 91 -2.24 -13.30 2.78
N GLY A 92 -2.63 -12.10 3.19
CA GLY A 92 -3.54 -11.87 4.30
C GLY A 92 -4.97 -11.67 3.82
N ILE A 93 -5.91 -12.46 4.31
CA ILE A 93 -7.32 -12.40 3.93
C ILE A 93 -8.16 -11.83 5.07
N SER A 94 -8.94 -10.80 4.74
CA SER A 94 -10.02 -10.30 5.57
C SER A 94 -11.35 -10.61 4.89
N LYS A 95 -12.13 -11.56 5.41
CA LYS A 95 -13.40 -11.99 4.80
C LYS A 95 -14.33 -10.84 4.43
N SER A 96 -14.46 -9.87 5.33
CA SER A 96 -15.35 -8.73 5.15
C SER A 96 -14.84 -7.68 4.14
N ARG A 97 -13.58 -7.76 3.71
CA ARG A 97 -12.94 -6.77 2.85
C ARG A 97 -12.26 -7.38 1.62
N SER A 98 -12.43 -8.69 1.39
CA SER A 98 -11.71 -9.40 0.34
C SER A 98 -12.05 -8.86 -1.05
N GLU A 99 -13.33 -8.73 -1.36
CA GLU A 99 -13.79 -8.17 -2.64
C GLU A 99 -13.41 -6.69 -2.76
N TYR A 100 -13.58 -5.91 -1.69
CA TYR A 100 -13.21 -4.51 -1.66
C TYR A 100 -11.71 -4.26 -1.93
N LYS A 101 -10.85 -5.18 -1.50
CA LYS A 101 -9.40 -5.11 -1.73
C LYS A 101 -8.94 -5.85 -3.00
N GLY A 102 -9.78 -6.69 -3.59
CA GLY A 102 -9.41 -7.58 -4.68
C GLY A 102 -8.51 -8.75 -4.26
N THR A 103 -8.44 -9.04 -2.96
CA THR A 103 -7.59 -10.15 -2.45
C THR A 103 -8.15 -11.52 -2.80
N ASP A 104 -9.44 -11.64 -3.11
CA ASP A 104 -10.07 -12.82 -3.68
C ASP A 104 -9.52 -13.15 -5.08
N ILE A 105 -9.34 -12.14 -5.93
CA ILE A 105 -8.72 -12.27 -7.26
C ILE A 105 -7.26 -12.67 -7.11
N MET A 106 -6.53 -12.00 -6.22
CA MET A 106 -5.11 -12.31 -5.94
C MET A 106 -4.92 -13.72 -5.42
N LEU A 107 -5.77 -14.15 -4.47
CA LEU A 107 -5.71 -15.50 -3.91
C LEU A 107 -5.94 -16.56 -4.98
N LYS A 108 -6.93 -16.34 -5.85
CA LYS A 108 -7.23 -17.26 -6.96
C LYS A 108 -6.05 -17.41 -7.92
N ALA A 109 -5.38 -16.30 -8.26
CA ALA A 109 -4.19 -16.34 -9.10
C ALA A 109 -3.02 -17.05 -8.39
N ALA A 110 -2.78 -16.75 -7.10
CA ALA A 110 -1.72 -17.38 -6.32
C ALA A 110 -1.92 -18.89 -6.15
N GLN A 111 -3.17 -19.34 -5.93
CA GLN A 111 -3.51 -20.76 -5.87
C GLN A 111 -3.25 -21.46 -7.21
N ALA A 112 -3.61 -20.83 -8.33
CA ALA A 112 -3.33 -21.40 -9.65
C ALA A 112 -1.83 -21.51 -9.93
N ILE A 113 -1.03 -20.52 -9.54
CA ILE A 113 0.43 -20.56 -9.66
C ILE A 113 1.04 -21.65 -8.76
N ALA A 114 0.61 -21.75 -7.50
CA ALA A 114 1.09 -22.78 -6.59
C ALA A 114 0.74 -24.21 -7.08
N GLN A 115 -0.42 -24.36 -7.73
CA GLN A 115 -0.81 -25.63 -8.34
C GLN A 115 0.01 -25.96 -9.59
N LYS A 116 0.34 -24.96 -10.40
CA LYS A 116 1.15 -25.13 -11.62
C LYS A 116 2.63 -25.43 -11.32
N TYR A 117 3.16 -24.82 -10.25
CA TYR A 117 4.57 -24.88 -9.86
C TYR A 117 4.75 -25.40 -8.42
N PRO A 118 4.28 -26.62 -8.07
CA PRO A 118 4.21 -27.08 -6.68
C PRO A 118 5.58 -27.24 -6.00
N ASP A 119 6.62 -27.52 -6.78
CA ASP A 119 7.98 -27.65 -6.27
C ASP A 119 8.71 -26.30 -6.11
N GLN A 120 8.23 -25.25 -6.79
CA GLN A 120 8.87 -23.94 -6.85
C GLN A 120 8.13 -22.88 -6.03
N VAL A 121 6.86 -23.11 -5.66
CA VAL A 121 6.02 -22.14 -4.96
C VAL A 121 5.42 -22.72 -3.70
N GLU A 122 5.48 -21.97 -2.61
CA GLU A 122 4.76 -22.19 -1.36
C GLU A 122 3.81 -21.01 -1.13
N LEU A 123 2.51 -21.28 -1.09
CA LEU A 123 1.51 -20.26 -0.75
C LEU A 123 1.18 -20.35 0.74
N ARG A 124 1.38 -19.26 1.46
CA ARG A 124 1.03 -19.04 2.86
C ARG A 124 -0.14 -18.09 2.96
N MET A 125 -1.14 -18.46 3.75
CA MET A 125 -2.33 -17.64 3.92
C MET A 125 -2.60 -17.40 5.40
N ALA A 126 -2.83 -16.14 5.77
CA ALA A 126 -3.29 -15.75 7.09
C ALA A 126 -4.72 -15.21 7.03
N GLU A 127 -5.61 -15.76 7.83
CA GLU A 127 -7.01 -15.35 7.88
C GLU A 127 -7.50 -15.31 9.34
N GLY A 128 -7.99 -14.14 9.77
CA GLY A 128 -8.60 -13.99 11.08
C GLY A 128 -7.67 -14.22 12.28
N VAL A 129 -6.36 -14.15 12.08
CA VAL A 129 -5.36 -14.34 13.14
C VAL A 129 -5.01 -13.01 13.83
N PRO A 130 -4.56 -13.02 15.10
CA PRO A 130 -4.01 -11.85 15.77
C PRO A 130 -2.82 -11.26 15.03
N PHE A 131 -2.60 -9.95 15.15
CA PHE A 131 -1.54 -9.25 14.42
C PHE A 131 -0.13 -9.82 14.65
N ALA A 132 0.20 -10.21 15.87
CA ALA A 132 1.49 -10.81 16.18
C ALA A 132 1.72 -12.13 15.41
N GLU A 133 0.70 -13.00 15.37
CA GLU A 133 0.73 -14.25 14.61
C GLU A 133 0.79 -13.98 13.10
N TYR A 134 0.05 -12.98 12.63
CA TYR A 134 0.11 -12.54 11.23
C TYR A 134 1.53 -12.15 10.81
N VAL A 135 2.22 -11.37 11.65
CA VAL A 135 3.61 -10.97 11.40
C VAL A 135 4.56 -12.18 11.40
N GLU A 136 4.37 -13.13 12.31
CA GLU A 136 5.17 -14.36 12.34
C GLU A 136 4.97 -15.20 11.08
N MET A 137 3.71 -15.36 10.62
CA MET A 137 3.39 -16.08 9.38
C MET A 137 3.97 -15.40 8.14
N MET A 138 3.96 -14.06 8.12
CA MET A 138 4.53 -13.26 7.04
C MET A 138 6.06 -13.34 7.01
N ASN A 139 6.71 -13.43 8.16
CA ASN A 139 8.17 -13.45 8.25
C ASN A 139 8.77 -14.62 7.46
N GLY A 140 9.86 -14.33 6.75
CA GLY A 140 10.55 -15.31 5.91
C GLY A 140 9.81 -15.65 4.62
N SER A 141 8.77 -14.91 4.25
CA SER A 141 8.18 -14.94 2.91
C SER A 141 9.04 -14.14 1.93
N ASP A 142 8.92 -14.43 0.64
CA ASP A 142 9.64 -13.72 -0.41
C ASP A 142 8.82 -12.57 -0.96
N ALA A 143 7.51 -12.75 -1.08
CA ALA A 143 6.60 -11.72 -1.53
C ALA A 143 5.26 -11.76 -0.77
N ILE A 144 4.63 -10.58 -0.63
CA ILE A 144 3.29 -10.40 -0.09
C ILE A 144 2.35 -9.92 -1.19
N LEU A 145 1.16 -10.53 -1.28
CA LEU A 145 0.06 -10.02 -2.09
C LEU A 145 -0.81 -9.14 -1.19
N ASP A 146 -0.92 -7.84 -1.50
CA ASP A 146 -1.61 -6.89 -0.61
C ASP A 146 -3.02 -6.57 -1.09
N GLN A 147 -3.15 -5.74 -2.13
CA GLN A 147 -4.46 -5.32 -2.65
C GLN A 147 -4.34 -4.82 -4.09
N LEU A 148 -5.45 -4.92 -4.85
CA LEU A 148 -5.50 -4.52 -6.26
C LEU A 148 -5.96 -3.07 -6.45
N TYR A 149 -6.88 -2.63 -5.60
CA TYR A 149 -7.55 -1.35 -5.76
C TYR A 149 -6.85 -0.25 -4.95
N SER A 150 -5.58 0.00 -5.30
CA SER A 150 -4.76 1.04 -4.67
C SER A 150 -3.64 1.48 -5.60
N TYR A 151 -3.34 2.77 -5.63
CA TYR A 151 -2.17 3.34 -6.33
C TYR A 151 -0.88 3.17 -5.52
N THR A 152 -1.01 3.15 -4.20
CA THR A 152 0.11 3.20 -3.27
C THR A 152 0.04 2.10 -2.23
N PRO A 153 1.20 1.58 -1.76
CA PRO A 153 1.21 0.61 -0.68
C PRO A 153 0.76 1.25 0.64
N SER A 154 -0.15 0.58 1.34
CA SER A 154 -0.57 0.98 2.69
C SER A 154 0.38 0.42 3.77
N MET A 155 0.02 0.56 5.05
CA MET A 155 0.87 0.17 6.18
C MET A 155 1.32 -1.30 6.13
N ASN A 156 0.45 -2.23 5.73
CA ASN A 156 0.78 -3.65 5.74
C ASN A 156 1.89 -4.04 4.75
N PRO A 157 1.81 -3.68 3.45
CA PRO A 157 2.91 -3.96 2.53
C PRO A 157 4.17 -3.17 2.85
N LEU A 158 4.07 -1.94 3.37
CA LEU A 158 5.25 -1.18 3.80
C LEU A 158 5.98 -1.88 4.96
N GLU A 159 5.24 -2.45 5.93
CA GLU A 159 5.81 -3.25 7.02
C GLU A 159 6.51 -4.52 6.50
N ALA A 160 5.91 -5.18 5.49
CA ALA A 160 6.54 -6.31 4.82
C ALA A 160 7.82 -5.90 4.09
N MET A 161 7.78 -4.80 3.34
CA MET A 161 8.94 -4.26 2.62
C MET A 161 10.10 -3.88 3.55
N ALA A 162 9.80 -3.37 4.76
CA ALA A 162 10.80 -3.09 5.79
C ALA A 162 11.55 -4.35 6.29
N ARG A 163 10.97 -5.52 6.05
CA ARG A 163 11.56 -6.84 6.36
C ARG A 163 12.19 -7.51 5.14
N GLY A 164 12.29 -6.80 4.03
CA GLY A 164 12.81 -7.34 2.78
C GLY A 164 11.85 -8.33 2.10
N ILE A 165 10.55 -8.13 2.23
CA ILE A 165 9.52 -8.88 1.53
C ILE A 165 8.99 -8.03 0.37
N ILE A 166 8.93 -8.60 -0.83
CA ILE A 166 8.51 -7.91 -2.05
C ILE A 166 7.01 -7.65 -1.98
N CYS A 167 6.56 -6.42 -2.24
CA CYS A 167 5.15 -6.12 -2.38
C CYS A 167 4.66 -6.44 -3.81
N ILE A 168 3.55 -7.18 -3.92
CA ILE A 168 2.78 -7.36 -5.15
C ILE A 168 1.43 -6.69 -4.94
N GLY A 169 1.16 -5.63 -5.69
CA GLY A 169 -0.05 -4.83 -5.49
C GLY A 169 0.04 -3.49 -6.20
N GLY A 170 -0.56 -2.45 -5.62
CA GLY A 170 -0.50 -1.10 -6.15
C GLY A 170 0.88 -0.47 -6.02
N GLY A 171 1.50 -0.19 -7.14
CA GLY A 171 2.78 0.51 -7.27
C GLY A 171 2.77 1.33 -8.55
N GLU A 172 1.69 2.09 -8.75
CA GLU A 172 1.48 2.91 -9.94
C GLU A 172 2.53 4.02 -10.06
N PRO A 173 2.75 4.58 -11.25
CA PRO A 173 3.70 5.68 -11.47
C PRO A 173 3.52 6.82 -10.47
N GLU A 174 2.29 7.18 -10.15
CA GLU A 174 1.91 8.24 -9.22
C GLU A 174 2.46 8.02 -7.80
N ASN A 175 2.59 6.76 -7.37
CA ASN A 175 3.23 6.42 -6.09
C ASN A 175 4.67 6.90 -6.02
N TYR A 176 5.39 6.78 -7.12
CA TYR A 176 6.80 7.16 -7.19
C TYR A 176 6.97 8.66 -7.45
N GLU A 177 6.12 9.23 -8.28
CA GLU A 177 6.13 10.66 -8.62
C GLU A 177 5.90 11.53 -7.40
N ILE A 178 4.92 11.20 -6.55
CA ILE A 178 4.58 12.01 -5.38
C ILE A 178 5.68 12.04 -4.30
N ILE A 179 6.53 11.02 -4.26
CA ILE A 179 7.67 10.94 -3.35
C ILE A 179 9.01 11.29 -4.03
N HIS A 180 8.97 11.66 -5.32
CA HIS A 180 10.15 11.97 -6.14
C HIS A 180 11.17 10.81 -6.20
N GLU A 181 10.67 9.60 -6.45
CA GLU A 181 11.51 8.40 -6.57
C GLU A 181 11.67 7.99 -8.03
N ASP A 182 12.86 8.20 -8.59
CA ASP A 182 13.13 7.96 -10.01
C ASP A 182 13.82 6.61 -10.29
N HIS A 183 14.40 5.98 -9.26
CA HIS A 183 15.32 4.84 -9.44
C HIS A 183 14.80 3.53 -8.85
N LEU A 184 14.24 3.57 -7.62
CA LEU A 184 13.78 2.37 -6.94
C LEU A 184 12.37 1.97 -7.44
N ARG A 185 12.23 0.70 -7.83
CA ARG A 185 10.96 0.12 -8.29
C ARG A 185 10.74 -1.26 -7.64
N PRO A 186 10.69 -1.32 -6.28
CA PRO A 186 10.63 -2.60 -5.56
C PRO A 186 9.25 -3.26 -5.61
N ILE A 187 8.19 -2.53 -5.96
CA ILE A 187 6.83 -3.04 -5.97
C ILE A 187 6.54 -3.66 -7.33
N ILE A 188 6.09 -4.89 -7.33
CA ILE A 188 5.55 -5.53 -8.53
C ILE A 188 4.12 -5.03 -8.71
N ASN A 189 3.96 -4.04 -9.58
CA ASN A 189 2.66 -3.45 -9.87
C ASN A 189 1.79 -4.43 -10.66
N VAL A 190 0.52 -4.56 -10.28
CA VAL A 190 -0.47 -5.40 -10.93
C VAL A 190 -1.77 -4.64 -11.12
N LEU A 191 -2.38 -4.82 -12.26
CA LEU A 191 -3.69 -4.25 -12.57
C LEU A 191 -4.80 -5.08 -11.91
N PRO A 192 -5.97 -4.50 -11.63
CA PRO A 192 -7.02 -5.12 -10.81
C PRO A 192 -7.84 -6.18 -11.57
N TYR A 193 -7.17 -7.14 -12.19
CA TYR A 193 -7.79 -8.30 -12.81
C TYR A 193 -6.88 -9.53 -12.75
N TYR A 194 -7.49 -10.70 -12.79
CA TYR A 194 -6.84 -12.00 -12.58
C TYR A 194 -5.59 -12.21 -13.44
N GLU A 195 -5.67 -11.93 -14.74
CA GLU A 195 -4.60 -12.22 -15.69
C GLU A 195 -3.32 -11.43 -15.38
N SER A 196 -3.46 -10.15 -14.98
CA SER A 196 -2.32 -9.31 -14.59
C SER A 196 -1.61 -9.88 -13.36
N VAL A 197 -2.36 -10.29 -12.34
CA VAL A 197 -1.78 -10.92 -11.14
C VAL A 197 -1.12 -12.25 -11.47
N TYR A 198 -1.79 -13.09 -12.27
CA TYR A 198 -1.26 -14.37 -12.68
C TYR A 198 0.06 -14.24 -13.42
N GLN A 199 0.14 -13.36 -14.43
CA GLN A 199 1.34 -13.12 -15.22
C GLN A 199 2.50 -12.56 -14.38
N ALA A 200 2.21 -11.66 -13.45
CA ALA A 200 3.21 -11.10 -12.55
C ALA A 200 3.80 -12.19 -11.63
N LEU A 201 2.95 -13.04 -11.06
CA LEU A 201 3.38 -14.17 -10.24
C LEU A 201 4.16 -15.20 -11.05
N GLU A 202 3.70 -15.54 -12.25
CA GLU A 202 4.41 -16.46 -13.15
C GLU A 202 5.77 -15.91 -13.56
N HIS A 203 5.86 -14.62 -13.87
CA HIS A 203 7.12 -13.97 -14.18
C HIS A 203 8.12 -14.09 -13.01
N LEU A 204 7.67 -13.86 -11.77
CA LEU A 204 8.52 -14.01 -10.59
C LEU A 204 9.01 -15.46 -10.39
N VAL A 205 8.17 -16.46 -10.70
CA VAL A 205 8.53 -17.88 -10.61
C VAL A 205 9.55 -18.27 -11.69
N LEU A 206 9.41 -17.72 -12.88
CA LEU A 206 10.31 -18.00 -14.01
C LEU A 206 11.62 -17.23 -13.93
N HIS A 207 11.65 -16.13 -13.14
CA HIS A 207 12.81 -15.25 -12.95
C HIS A 207 13.15 -15.06 -11.45
N PRO A 208 13.43 -16.15 -10.72
CA PRO A 208 13.69 -16.10 -9.28
C PRO A 208 14.97 -15.32 -8.93
N GLU A 209 15.86 -15.11 -9.88
CA GLU A 209 17.06 -14.26 -9.76
C GLU A 209 16.76 -12.79 -9.47
N LEU A 210 15.54 -12.33 -9.75
CA LEU A 210 15.08 -10.97 -9.43
C LEU A 210 14.80 -10.78 -7.94
N ILE A 211 14.52 -11.86 -7.21
CA ILE A 211 14.06 -11.80 -5.81
C ILE A 211 15.07 -11.12 -4.88
N PRO A 212 16.37 -11.47 -4.87
CA PRO A 212 17.33 -10.80 -4.00
C PRO A 212 17.43 -9.28 -4.26
N LEU A 213 17.38 -8.88 -5.53
CA LEU A 213 17.41 -7.47 -5.92
C LEU A 213 16.18 -6.72 -5.41
N LEU A 214 14.97 -7.23 -5.67
CA LEU A 214 13.72 -6.59 -5.26
C LEU A 214 13.58 -6.51 -3.74
N LYS A 215 14.07 -7.52 -3.00
CA LYS A 215 14.14 -7.49 -1.53
C LYS A 215 15.04 -6.36 -1.01
N ARG A 216 16.24 -6.20 -1.58
CA ARG A 216 17.14 -5.08 -1.22
C ARG A 216 16.51 -3.73 -1.55
N GLN A 217 15.95 -3.59 -2.73
CA GLN A 217 15.26 -2.36 -3.12
C GLN A 217 14.06 -2.05 -2.21
N SER A 218 13.33 -3.06 -1.72
CA SER A 218 12.25 -2.88 -0.75
C SER A 218 12.74 -2.23 0.54
N ILE A 219 13.84 -2.73 1.11
CA ILE A 219 14.43 -2.17 2.33
C ILE A 219 14.96 -0.76 2.07
N GLU A 220 15.63 -0.54 0.95
CA GLU A 220 16.17 0.77 0.58
C GLU A 220 15.05 1.80 0.40
N TYR A 221 13.96 1.41 -0.29
CA TYR A 221 12.77 2.23 -0.48
C TYR A 221 12.16 2.67 0.86
N ILE A 222 11.97 1.74 1.80
CA ILE A 222 11.47 2.05 3.15
C ILE A 222 12.43 2.98 3.90
N SER A 223 13.72 2.66 3.90
CA SER A 223 14.72 3.48 4.59
C SER A 223 14.83 4.90 4.02
N LYS A 224 14.63 5.06 2.72
CA LYS A 224 14.70 6.35 2.03
C LYS A 224 13.46 7.19 2.29
N HIS A 225 12.26 6.62 2.14
CA HIS A 225 11.00 7.37 2.05
C HIS A 225 10.10 7.22 3.27
N HIS A 226 10.15 6.10 3.98
CA HIS A 226 9.21 5.73 5.03
C HIS A 226 9.84 5.59 6.43
N ASP A 227 11.16 5.81 6.56
CA ASP A 227 11.81 5.78 7.87
C ASP A 227 11.10 6.72 8.86
N TYR A 228 10.64 6.15 9.99
CA TYR A 228 9.77 6.87 10.92
C TYR A 228 10.42 8.14 11.50
N ILE A 229 11.75 8.18 11.66
CA ILE A 229 12.47 9.37 12.14
C ILE A 229 12.44 10.47 11.07
N LYS A 230 12.70 10.10 9.81
CA LYS A 230 12.66 11.04 8.68
C LYS A 230 11.26 11.58 8.47
N VAL A 231 10.25 10.72 8.54
CA VAL A 231 8.85 11.10 8.41
C VAL A 231 8.41 12.00 9.57
N ALA A 232 8.78 11.68 10.82
CA ALA A 232 8.49 12.51 11.98
C ALA A 232 9.04 13.94 11.83
N LYS A 233 10.25 14.10 11.28
CA LYS A 233 10.81 15.43 10.98
C LYS A 233 10.01 16.21 9.93
N ARG A 234 9.41 15.52 8.97
CA ARG A 234 8.51 16.16 7.98
C ARG A 234 7.23 16.65 8.63
N TYR A 235 6.66 15.88 9.57
CA TYR A 235 5.52 16.33 10.39
C TYR A 235 5.88 17.51 11.27
N GLU A 236 7.04 17.49 11.93
CA GLU A 236 7.54 18.61 12.73
C GLU A 236 7.65 19.88 11.88
N ALA A 237 8.28 19.81 10.71
CA ALA A 237 8.39 20.92 9.78
C ALA A 237 7.01 21.43 9.31
N PHE A 238 6.08 20.53 9.03
CA PHE A 238 4.71 20.89 8.64
C PHE A 238 3.99 21.66 9.75
N TYR A 239 4.05 21.18 11.00
CA TYR A 239 3.41 21.88 12.13
C TYR A 239 4.02 23.25 12.41
N LEU A 240 5.31 23.44 12.20
CA LEU A 240 5.96 24.75 12.35
C LEU A 240 5.57 25.75 11.27
N LEU A 241 5.13 25.28 10.11
CA LEU A 241 4.68 26.10 8.99
C LEU A 241 3.18 26.42 9.04
N CYS A 242 2.39 25.61 9.76
CA CYS A 242 0.99 25.93 9.97
C CYS A 242 0.87 27.18 10.86
N PRO A 243 0.19 28.23 10.40
CA PRO A 243 -0.02 29.41 11.23
C PRO A 243 -0.81 28.98 12.48
N SER A 244 -0.23 29.16 13.66
CA SER A 244 -0.98 28.99 14.89
C SER A 244 -2.15 29.97 14.85
N SER A 245 -3.37 29.47 14.71
CA SER A 245 -4.57 30.24 14.98
C SER A 245 -4.55 30.55 16.48
N GLY A 246 -3.86 31.65 16.84
CA GLY A 246 -3.98 32.23 18.17
C GLY A 246 -5.46 32.52 18.43
N PRO A 247 -5.94 32.37 19.67
CA PRO A 247 -7.33 32.72 19.98
C PRO A 247 -7.60 34.12 19.46
N SER A 248 -8.54 34.21 18.52
CA SER A 248 -9.06 35.52 18.07
C SER A 248 -9.54 36.26 19.30
N GLY A 249 -8.73 37.21 19.76
CA GLY A 249 -9.07 38.05 20.88
C GLY A 249 -10.39 38.75 20.59
N THR A 250 -11.45 38.25 21.21
CA THR A 250 -12.69 39.00 21.37
C THR A 250 -12.39 40.19 22.29
N THR A 251 -12.18 41.33 21.72
CA THR A 251 -12.36 42.64 22.40
C THR A 251 -13.81 43.06 22.30
#